data_a53b46a4f1c3b449d4ebb3a0b6973d77
#
_entry.id   a53b46a4f1c3b449d4ebb3a0b6973d77
#
_cell.length_a   1.000
_cell.length_b   1.000
_cell.length_c   1.000
_cell.angle_alpha   90.00
_cell.angle_beta   90.00
_cell.angle_gamma   90.00
#
_symmetry.space_group_name_H-M   'P 1'
#
loop_
_entity.id
_entity.type
_entity.pdbx_description
1 polymer ?
#
loop_
_entity_poly.entity_id
_entity_poly.type
_entity_poly.pdbx_seq_one_letter_code
_entity_poly.pdbx_strand_id
1 'polypeptide(L)'
;MYVDWEYYKIFYYVAKYQNFTKAARVLGNNQPNITHSMNRLESQLNCVLFIRSNRGVTLTPEGEMLYSRIASAAVQIQDAEEELGSSVALALSSSSASWICTAADAMRE
;
A
#
# COMPACT_ATOMS: atom_id res chain seq x y z
N MET A 1 -11.95 -0.79 15.77
CA MET A 1 -10.82 -1.55 15.20
C MET A 1 -9.73 -0.61 14.76
N TYR A 2 -8.51 -0.88 15.13
CA TYR A 2 -7.37 -0.06 14.75
C TYR A 2 -6.37 -0.88 13.93
N VAL A 3 -6.07 -0.41 12.74
CA VAL A 3 -5.09 -1.06 11.85
C VAL A 3 -3.93 -0.09 11.65
N ASP A 4 -2.70 -0.59 11.81
CA ASP A 4 -1.51 0.22 11.60
C ASP A 4 -1.44 0.67 10.15
N TRP A 5 -1.19 1.95 9.94
CA TRP A 5 -1.08 2.54 8.59
C TRP A 5 -0.02 1.84 7.76
N GLU A 6 1.04 1.34 8.39
CA GLU A 6 2.12 0.63 7.72
C GLU A 6 1.61 -0.62 6.99
N TYR A 7 0.60 -1.31 7.54
CA TYR A 7 0.02 -2.47 6.89
C TYR A 7 -0.68 -2.10 5.58
N TYR A 8 -1.32 -0.95 5.55
CA TYR A 8 -1.96 -0.47 4.31
C TYR A 8 -0.92 -0.13 3.25
N LYS A 9 0.19 0.44 3.65
CA LYS A 9 1.30 0.71 2.74
C LYS A 9 1.84 -0.57 2.12
N ILE A 10 2.10 -1.57 2.96
CA ILE A 10 2.59 -2.86 2.49
C ILE A 10 1.57 -3.51 1.56
N PHE A 11 0.30 -3.48 1.95
CA PHE A 11 -0.79 -4.03 1.13
C PHE A 11 -0.81 -3.37 -0.24
N TYR A 12 -0.68 -2.06 -0.29
CA TYR A 12 -0.72 -1.34 -1.56
C TYR A 12 0.37 -1.84 -2.52
N TYR A 13 1.59 -2.01 -2.02
CA TYR A 13 2.69 -2.47 -2.86
C TYR A 13 2.51 -3.93 -3.28
N VAL A 14 2.05 -4.78 -2.38
CA VAL A 14 1.79 -6.18 -2.75
C VAL A 14 0.71 -6.25 -3.83
N ALA A 15 -0.35 -5.49 -3.68
CA ALA A 15 -1.44 -5.47 -4.65
C ALA A 15 -0.98 -4.93 -6.00
N LYS A 16 -0.17 -3.88 -5.98
CA LYS A 16 0.33 -3.24 -7.19
C LYS A 16 1.18 -4.19 -8.03
N TYR A 17 2.10 -4.89 -7.38
CA TYR A 17 3.03 -5.77 -8.08
C TYR A 17 2.51 -7.20 -8.22
N GLN A 18 1.48 -7.55 -7.46
CA GLN A 18 0.92 -8.90 -7.43
C GLN A 18 2.00 -9.97 -7.14
N ASN A 19 2.95 -9.62 -6.29
CA ASN A 19 4.10 -10.46 -6.01
C ASN A 19 4.70 -10.05 -4.67
N PHE A 20 4.73 -10.98 -3.71
CA PHE A 20 5.27 -10.70 -2.37
C PHE A 20 6.77 -10.41 -2.42
N THR A 21 7.50 -11.16 -3.22
CA THR A 21 8.96 -11.00 -3.31
C THR A 21 9.34 -9.63 -3.88
N LYS A 22 8.66 -9.23 -4.94
CA LYS A 22 8.94 -7.94 -5.57
C LYS A 22 8.55 -6.79 -4.65
N ALA A 23 7.42 -6.91 -3.97
CA ALA A 23 7.00 -5.89 -3.02
C ALA A 23 8.00 -5.75 -1.88
N ALA A 24 8.50 -6.88 -1.37
CA ALA A 24 9.50 -6.86 -0.31
C ALA A 24 10.77 -6.15 -0.77
N ARG A 25 11.20 -6.41 -1.99
CA ARG A 25 12.41 -5.77 -2.54
C ARG A 25 12.23 -4.26 -2.63
N VAL A 26 11.09 -3.81 -3.14
CA VAL A 26 10.81 -2.38 -3.28
C VAL A 26 10.73 -1.69 -1.92
N LEU A 27 10.15 -2.38 -0.94
CA LEU A 27 9.98 -1.83 0.41
C LEU A 27 11.25 -1.94 1.27
N GLY A 28 12.30 -2.61 0.77
CA GLY A 28 13.51 -2.80 1.55
C GLY A 28 13.31 -3.75 2.71
N ASN A 29 12.49 -4.77 2.54
CA ASN A 29 12.14 -5.73 3.57
C ASN A 29 12.28 -7.14 3.00
N ASN A 30 12.07 -8.16 3.83
CA ASN A 30 12.13 -9.54 3.34
C ASN A 30 10.71 -10.11 3.17
N GLN A 31 10.60 -11.14 2.34
CA GLN A 31 9.30 -11.72 2.01
C GLN A 31 8.57 -12.29 3.23
N PRO A 32 9.23 -13.03 4.15
CA PRO A 32 8.50 -13.52 5.32
C PRO A 32 7.85 -12.42 6.16
N ASN A 33 8.51 -11.28 6.31
CA ASN A 33 7.91 -10.16 7.03
C ASN A 33 6.69 -9.60 6.32
N ILE A 34 6.76 -9.47 4.99
CA ILE A 34 5.65 -9.00 4.19
C ILE A 34 4.47 -9.96 4.31
N THR A 35 4.73 -11.26 4.19
CA THR A 35 3.69 -12.27 4.31
C THR A 35 3.03 -12.21 5.69
N HIS A 36 3.84 -12.10 6.74
CA HIS A 36 3.33 -12.00 8.11
C HIS A 36 2.45 -10.77 8.29
N SER A 37 2.90 -9.62 7.78
CA SER A 37 2.13 -8.37 7.87
C SER A 37 0.79 -8.49 7.17
N MET A 38 0.77 -9.12 6.01
CA MET A 38 -0.48 -9.27 5.26
C MET A 38 -1.43 -10.26 5.94
N ASN A 39 -0.89 -11.32 6.53
CA ASN A 39 -1.72 -12.25 7.31
C ASN A 39 -2.35 -11.54 8.50
N ARG A 40 -1.61 -10.67 9.17
CA ARG A 40 -2.13 -9.91 10.30
C ARG A 40 -3.19 -8.91 9.83
N LEU A 41 -2.98 -8.25 8.70
CA LEU A 41 -3.96 -7.33 8.16
C LEU A 41 -5.27 -8.04 7.86
N GLU A 42 -5.20 -9.19 7.19
CA GLU A 42 -6.40 -9.97 6.89
C GLU A 42 -7.11 -10.39 8.18
N SER A 43 -6.35 -10.78 9.19
CA SER A 43 -6.92 -11.15 10.49
C SER A 43 -7.61 -9.97 11.17
N GLN A 44 -6.99 -8.79 11.15
CA GLN A 44 -7.55 -7.61 11.79
C GLN A 44 -8.80 -7.11 11.10
N LEU A 45 -8.84 -7.20 9.76
CA LEU A 45 -10.00 -6.81 8.99
C LEU A 45 -11.05 -7.92 8.88
N ASN A 46 -10.69 -9.12 9.33
CA ASN A 46 -11.55 -10.29 9.33
C ASN A 46 -12.07 -10.63 7.93
N CYS A 47 -11.19 -10.54 6.94
CA CYS A 47 -11.53 -10.93 5.57
C CYS A 47 -10.26 -11.33 4.82
N VAL A 48 -10.44 -12.07 3.73
CA VAL A 48 -9.34 -12.48 2.88
C VAL A 48 -9.15 -11.43 1.80
N LEU A 49 -7.92 -10.97 1.64
CA LEU A 49 -7.59 -9.90 0.68
C LEU A 49 -6.87 -10.43 -0.56
N PHE A 50 -6.19 -11.57 -0.44
CA PHE A 50 -5.34 -12.11 -1.50
C PHE A 50 -5.70 -13.54 -1.83
N ILE A 51 -5.63 -13.88 -3.12
CA ILE A 51 -5.66 -15.24 -3.61
C ILE A 51 -4.24 -15.58 -4.04
N ARG A 52 -3.62 -16.56 -3.36
CA ARG A 52 -2.22 -16.93 -3.58
C ARG A 52 -2.16 -18.17 -4.46
N SER A 53 -1.28 -18.16 -5.46
CA SER A 53 -1.10 -19.29 -6.37
C SER A 53 0.36 -19.38 -6.78
N ASN A 54 0.70 -20.41 -7.56
CA ASN A 54 2.05 -20.60 -8.07
C ASN A 54 2.48 -19.47 -9.03
N ARG A 55 1.52 -18.76 -9.58
CA ARG A 55 1.78 -17.67 -10.52
C ARG A 55 1.90 -16.32 -9.84
N GLY A 56 1.70 -16.26 -8.53
CA GLY A 56 1.78 -15.03 -7.78
C GLY A 56 0.54 -14.78 -6.95
N VAL A 57 0.15 -13.53 -6.83
CA VAL A 57 -0.92 -13.10 -5.94
C VAL A 57 -1.91 -12.25 -6.72
N THR A 58 -3.20 -12.55 -6.55
CA THR A 58 -4.27 -11.70 -7.07
C THR A 58 -5.15 -11.23 -5.92
N LEU A 59 -5.98 -10.24 -6.17
CA LEU A 59 -6.84 -9.68 -5.13
C LEU A 59 -8.20 -10.35 -5.13
N THR A 60 -8.75 -10.56 -3.92
CA THR A 60 -10.17 -10.89 -3.78
C THR A 60 -11.01 -9.64 -4.07
N PRO A 61 -12.34 -9.75 -4.22
CA PRO A 61 -13.17 -8.56 -4.33
C PRO A 61 -12.99 -7.59 -3.17
N GLU A 62 -12.81 -8.09 -1.96
CA GLU A 62 -12.53 -7.26 -0.79
C GLU A 62 -11.17 -6.58 -0.92
N GLY A 63 -10.17 -7.30 -1.42
CA GLY A 63 -8.86 -6.72 -1.67
C GLY A 63 -8.89 -5.65 -2.74
N GLU A 64 -9.66 -5.85 -3.80
CA GLU A 64 -9.80 -4.84 -4.85
C GLU A 64 -10.45 -3.57 -4.32
N MET A 65 -11.47 -3.73 -3.51
CA MET A 65 -12.14 -2.59 -2.90
C MET A 65 -11.17 -1.80 -2.01
N LEU A 66 -10.42 -2.50 -1.16
CA LEU A 66 -9.45 -1.85 -0.29
C LEU A 66 -8.35 -1.15 -1.09
N TYR A 67 -7.82 -1.81 -2.11
CA TYR A 67 -6.80 -1.22 -2.97
C TYR A 67 -7.29 0.08 -3.61
N SER A 68 -8.51 0.06 -4.14
CA SER A 68 -9.11 1.22 -4.78
C SER A 68 -9.24 2.39 -3.78
N ARG A 69 -9.66 2.09 -2.55
CA ARG A 69 -9.82 3.12 -1.52
C ARG A 69 -8.49 3.71 -1.08
N ILE A 70 -7.48 2.86 -0.92
CA ILE A 70 -6.14 3.33 -0.53
C ILE A 70 -5.55 4.20 -1.64
N ALA A 71 -5.68 3.78 -2.89
CA ALA A 71 -5.17 4.55 -4.03
C ALA A 71 -5.84 5.93 -4.11
N SER A 72 -7.15 5.97 -3.90
CA SER A 72 -7.88 7.23 -3.90
C SER A 72 -7.43 8.15 -2.76
N ALA A 73 -7.22 7.58 -1.58
CA ALA A 73 -6.74 8.35 -0.43
C ALA A 73 -5.35 8.92 -0.68
N ALA A 74 -4.48 8.16 -1.33
CA ALA A 74 -3.13 8.64 -1.65
C ALA A 74 -3.18 9.86 -2.57
N VAL A 75 -4.06 9.86 -3.56
CA VAL A 75 -4.22 11.01 -4.45
C VAL A 75 -4.73 12.22 -3.68
N GLN A 76 -5.70 12.03 -2.77
CA GLN A 76 -6.23 13.12 -1.98
C GLN A 76 -5.19 13.75 -1.07
N ILE A 77 -4.32 12.93 -0.48
CA ILE A 77 -3.25 13.43 0.37
C ILE A 77 -2.25 14.23 -0.47
N GLN A 78 -1.89 13.73 -1.64
CA GLN A 78 -0.99 14.46 -2.52
C GLN A 78 -1.57 15.79 -2.96
N ASP A 79 -2.85 15.83 -3.28
CA ASP A 79 -3.51 17.08 -3.65
C ASP A 79 -3.46 18.08 -2.50
N ALA A 80 -3.67 17.63 -1.27
CA ALA A 80 -3.56 18.49 -0.10
C ALA A 80 -2.15 19.04 0.07
N GLU A 81 -1.15 18.20 -0.15
CA GLU A 81 0.25 18.64 -0.07
C GLU A 81 0.55 19.73 -1.09
N GLU A 82 0.04 19.58 -2.31
CA GLU A 82 0.23 20.58 -3.35
C GLU A 82 -0.44 21.92 -2.98
N GLU A 83 -1.63 21.84 -2.38
CA GLU A 83 -2.35 23.05 -1.94
C GLU A 83 -1.61 23.77 -0.81
N LEU A 84 -0.98 23.00 0.08
CA LEU A 84 -0.25 23.58 1.22
C LEU A 84 1.13 24.07 0.84
N GLY A 85 1.64 23.68 -0.32
CA GLY A 85 2.90 24.16 -0.83
C GLY A 85 4.06 23.21 -0.59
N SER A 86 5.21 23.57 -1.18
CA SER A 86 6.37 22.71 -1.23
C SER A 86 7.02 22.48 0.13
N SER A 87 6.86 23.39 1.08
CA SER A 87 7.45 23.23 2.41
C SER A 87 6.88 22.04 3.15
N VAL A 88 5.59 21.78 2.99
CA VAL A 88 4.95 20.61 3.59
C VAL A 88 5.43 19.33 2.91
N ALA A 89 5.51 19.34 1.58
CA ALA A 89 6.00 18.19 0.83
C ALA A 89 7.41 17.82 1.25
N LEU A 90 8.29 18.79 1.45
CA LEU A 90 9.65 18.54 1.90
C LEU A 90 9.69 17.93 3.30
N ALA A 91 8.85 18.41 4.20
CA ALA A 91 8.80 17.87 5.56
C ALA A 91 8.32 16.43 5.59
N LEU A 92 7.41 16.06 4.70
CA LEU A 92 6.83 14.73 4.66
C LEU A 92 7.65 13.73 3.84
N SER A 93 8.56 14.19 3.00
CA SER A 93 9.29 13.33 2.09
C SER A 93 10.31 12.43 2.76
N SER A 94 10.61 12.64 4.03
CA SER A 94 11.65 11.89 4.73
C SER A 94 11.19 10.51 5.22
N SER A 95 9.90 10.22 5.24
CA SER A 95 9.44 8.95 5.78
C SER A 95 8.29 8.39 4.97
N SER A 96 7.08 8.47 5.46
CA SER A 96 5.94 7.78 4.87
C SER A 96 5.37 8.49 3.64
N ALA A 97 5.67 9.76 3.45
CA ALA A 97 5.07 10.52 2.34
C ALA A 97 5.61 10.11 0.96
N SER A 98 6.81 9.53 0.90
CA SER A 98 7.38 9.14 -0.38
C SER A 98 6.56 8.06 -1.08
N TRP A 99 5.99 7.12 -0.32
CA TRP A 99 5.18 6.06 -0.93
C TRP A 99 3.85 6.63 -1.43
N ILE A 100 3.32 7.65 -0.77
CA ILE A 100 2.08 8.30 -1.19
C ILE A 100 2.27 8.97 -2.55
N CYS A 101 3.38 9.66 -2.75
CA CYS A 101 3.69 10.26 -4.04
C CYS A 101 3.83 9.20 -5.14
N THR A 102 4.51 8.11 -4.83
CA THR A 102 4.67 7.00 -5.77
C THR A 102 3.32 6.39 -6.14
N ALA A 103 2.44 6.22 -5.15
CA ALA A 103 1.12 5.68 -5.39
C ALA A 103 0.30 6.60 -6.30
N ALA A 104 0.35 7.90 -6.05
CA ALA A 104 -0.38 8.88 -6.86
C ALA A 104 0.13 8.88 -8.30
N ASP A 105 1.46 8.80 -8.50
CA ASP A 105 2.04 8.73 -9.84
C ASP A 105 1.56 7.48 -10.57
N ALA A 106 1.51 6.35 -9.88
CA ALA A 106 1.01 5.12 -10.47
C ALA A 106 -0.45 5.24 -10.89
N MET A 107 -1.24 5.96 -10.13
CA MET A 107 -2.66 6.14 -10.43
C MET A 107 -2.90 7.05 -11.63
N ARG A 108 -1.96 7.95 -11.93
CA ARG A 108 -2.10 8.88 -13.04
C ARG A 108 -1.77 8.25 -14.40
N GLU A 109 -1.17 7.09 -14.38
CA GLU A 109 -0.91 6.34 -15.60
C GLU A 109 -2.15 5.54 -15.99
#